data_e23ccdd268bed7610c178c87b17e9c03
#
_entry.id   e23ccdd268bed7610c178c87b17e9c03
#
_cell.length_a   1.000
_cell.length_b   1.000
_cell.length_c   1.000
_cell.angle_alpha   90.00
_cell.angle_beta   90.00
_cell.angle_gamma   90.00
#
_symmetry.space_group_name_H-M   'P 1'
#
loop_
_entity.id
_entity.type
_entity.pdbx_description
1 polymer ?
#
loop_
_entity_poly.entity_id
_entity_poly.type
_entity_poly.pdbx_seq_one_letter_code
_entity_poly.pdbx_strand_id
1 'polypeptide(L)'
;MYAIVNISGKQFKAEKGSKLCVPKQALEEGKKLVIDDVLLVHDGKSTQFGSPKVTGAKVTATILDHGRERKILVYKKKRRKGYARKNGHRQWYTNIEVQNIQVTKSKAKPAAKAKAEKPKEEEKDK
;
A
#
# COMPACT_ATOMS: atom_id res chain seq x y z
N MET A 1 -3.41 10.52 -14.80
CA MET A 1 -3.05 9.20 -14.23
C MET A 1 -2.98 9.34 -12.72
N TYR A 2 -3.69 8.49 -11.98
CA TYR A 2 -3.59 8.42 -10.53
C TYR A 2 -3.58 6.96 -10.05
N ALA A 3 -3.07 6.75 -8.86
CA ALA A 3 -3.06 5.44 -8.22
C ALA A 3 -3.63 5.54 -6.80
N ILE A 4 -4.29 4.48 -6.33
CA ILE A 4 -4.65 4.32 -4.92
C ILE A 4 -3.62 3.39 -4.30
N VAL A 5 -2.90 3.91 -3.32
CA VAL A 5 -1.82 3.20 -2.63
C VAL A 5 -2.17 2.99 -1.16
N ASN A 6 -1.70 1.88 -0.61
CA ASN A 6 -1.82 1.61 0.81
C ASN A 6 -0.46 1.88 1.49
N ILE A 7 -0.44 2.80 2.45
CA ILE A 7 0.77 3.18 3.20
C ILE A 7 0.47 3.06 4.69
N SER A 8 1.16 2.16 5.38
CA SER A 8 0.97 1.92 6.82
C SER A 8 -0.50 1.69 7.21
N GLY A 9 -1.25 0.93 6.39
CA GLY A 9 -2.66 0.59 6.63
C GLY A 9 -3.67 1.68 6.27
N LYS A 10 -3.25 2.80 5.70
CA LYS A 10 -4.13 3.87 5.19
C LYS A 10 -4.03 3.97 3.68
N GLN A 11 -5.16 4.26 3.03
CA GLN A 11 -5.24 4.44 1.59
C GLN A 11 -5.10 5.92 1.22
N PHE A 12 -4.29 6.17 0.19
CA PHE A 12 -4.04 7.51 -0.33
C PHE A 12 -4.20 7.53 -1.84
N LYS A 13 -4.75 8.62 -2.36
CA LYS A 13 -4.76 8.90 -3.80
C LYS A 13 -3.44 9.57 -4.17
N ALA A 14 -2.62 8.89 -4.96
CA ALA A 14 -1.34 9.38 -5.43
C ALA A 14 -1.46 9.86 -6.88
N GLU A 15 -1.08 11.12 -7.13
CA GLU A 15 -0.94 11.70 -8.45
C GLU A 15 0.51 12.19 -8.61
N LYS A 16 1.03 12.20 -9.83
CA LYS A 16 2.39 12.70 -10.07
C LYS A 16 2.50 14.16 -9.62
N GLY A 17 3.50 14.47 -8.79
CA GLY A 17 3.73 15.80 -8.22
C GLY A 17 2.85 16.14 -7.01
N SER A 18 1.96 15.26 -6.56
CA SER A 18 1.14 15.50 -5.38
C SER A 18 1.95 15.33 -4.08
N LYS A 19 1.68 16.19 -3.11
CA LYS A 19 2.21 16.07 -1.74
C LYS A 19 1.20 15.37 -0.86
N LEU A 20 1.62 14.33 -0.15
CA LEU A 20 0.78 13.52 0.71
C LEU A 20 1.33 13.51 2.13
N CYS A 21 0.44 13.68 3.11
CA CYS A 21 0.75 13.52 4.52
C CYS A 21 0.41 12.09 4.94
N VAL A 22 1.42 11.28 5.23
CA VAL A 22 1.29 9.86 5.57
C VAL A 22 1.78 9.57 6.98
N PRO A 23 1.40 8.44 7.60
CA PRO A 23 1.99 8.03 8.87
C PRO A 23 3.52 7.97 8.78
N LYS A 24 4.20 8.23 9.90
CA LYS A 24 5.66 8.28 9.96
C LYS A 24 6.31 7.08 9.29
N GLN A 25 7.24 7.35 8.37
CA GLN A 25 8.07 6.36 7.71
C GLN A 25 9.44 6.27 8.40
N ALA A 26 10.09 5.10 8.30
CA ALA A 26 11.41 4.87 8.92
C ALA A 26 12.59 5.45 8.11
N LEU A 27 12.35 5.87 6.87
CA LEU A 27 13.37 6.43 5.99
C LEU A 27 13.63 7.90 6.34
N GLU A 28 14.85 8.36 6.09
CA GLU A 28 15.27 9.74 6.31
C GLU A 28 14.75 10.70 5.23
N GLU A 29 14.78 11.98 5.53
CA GLU A 29 14.42 13.06 4.61
C GLU A 29 15.30 13.06 3.36
N GLY A 30 14.71 13.36 2.20
CA GLY A 30 15.36 13.34 0.89
C GLY A 30 15.50 11.95 0.28
N LYS A 31 15.25 10.84 1.02
CA LYS A 31 15.31 9.48 0.47
C LYS A 31 14.07 9.14 -0.34
N LYS A 32 14.25 8.22 -1.29
CA LYS A 32 13.16 7.69 -2.11
C LYS A 32 12.45 6.58 -1.37
N LEU A 33 11.13 6.68 -1.31
CA LEU A 33 10.22 5.65 -0.82
C LEU A 33 9.58 4.95 -2.02
N VAL A 34 9.74 3.64 -2.12
CA VAL A 34 9.06 2.82 -3.13
C VAL A 34 7.88 2.14 -2.47
N ILE A 35 6.69 2.32 -3.04
CA ILE A 35 5.42 1.78 -2.56
C ILE A 35 4.96 0.73 -3.56
N ASP A 36 4.98 -0.54 -3.14
CA ASP A 36 4.55 -1.69 -3.95
C ASP A 36 3.06 -2.04 -3.70
N ASP A 37 2.46 -1.51 -2.62
CA ASP A 37 1.07 -1.74 -2.24
C ASP A 37 0.13 -0.83 -3.01
N VAL A 38 -0.04 -1.10 -4.31
CA VAL A 38 -0.94 -0.35 -5.20
C VAL A 38 -2.23 -1.13 -5.39
N LEU A 39 -3.35 -0.56 -4.96
CA LEU A 39 -4.67 -1.19 -5.00
C LEU A 39 -5.39 -0.95 -6.34
N LEU A 40 -5.18 0.24 -6.91
CA LEU A 40 -5.82 0.66 -8.14
C LEU A 40 -4.91 1.61 -8.91
N VAL A 41 -4.92 1.51 -10.24
CA VAL A 41 -4.29 2.47 -11.14
C VAL A 41 -5.28 2.90 -12.21
N HIS A 42 -5.40 4.20 -12.42
CA HIS A 42 -6.22 4.79 -13.48
C HIS A 42 -5.38 5.65 -14.41
N ASP A 43 -5.36 5.29 -15.69
CA ASP A 43 -4.57 5.96 -16.74
C ASP A 43 -5.34 7.04 -17.51
N GLY A 44 -6.54 7.44 -17.04
CA GLY A 44 -7.40 8.37 -17.74
C GLY A 44 -8.36 7.71 -18.74
N LYS A 45 -8.01 6.55 -19.30
CA LYS A 45 -8.86 5.76 -20.23
C LYS A 45 -9.28 4.42 -19.65
N SER A 46 -8.42 3.78 -18.89
CA SER A 46 -8.65 2.46 -18.30
C SER A 46 -8.34 2.45 -16.82
N THR A 47 -9.08 1.64 -16.06
CA THR A 47 -8.86 1.43 -14.63
C THR A 47 -8.45 -0.01 -14.43
N GLN A 48 -7.34 -0.22 -13.73
CA GLN A 48 -6.85 -1.53 -13.32
C GLN A 48 -7.05 -1.70 -11.82
N PHE A 49 -7.76 -2.74 -11.43
CA PHE A 49 -7.99 -3.09 -10.02
C PHE A 49 -7.05 -4.21 -9.60
N GLY A 50 -6.51 -4.10 -8.40
CA GLY A 50 -5.74 -5.16 -7.78
C GLY A 50 -6.62 -6.18 -7.07
N SER A 51 -6.22 -7.45 -7.09
CA SER A 51 -6.82 -8.50 -6.29
C SER A 51 -5.72 -9.27 -5.53
N PRO A 52 -5.29 -8.82 -4.36
CA PRO A 52 -5.54 -7.56 -3.65
C PRO A 52 -4.73 -6.36 -4.16
N LYS A 53 -3.63 -6.57 -4.90
CA LYS A 53 -2.70 -5.54 -5.41
C LYS A 53 -2.59 -5.63 -6.93
N VAL A 54 -2.32 -4.49 -7.58
CA VAL A 54 -2.02 -4.46 -9.01
C VAL A 54 -0.60 -4.98 -9.23
N THR A 55 -0.48 -6.12 -9.90
CA THR A 55 0.83 -6.72 -10.21
C THR A 55 1.66 -5.84 -11.14
N GLY A 56 2.90 -5.55 -10.72
CA GLY A 56 3.83 -4.73 -11.50
C GLY A 56 3.61 -3.23 -11.38
N ALA A 57 2.67 -2.77 -10.55
CA ALA A 57 2.52 -1.35 -10.25
C ALA A 57 3.44 -0.95 -9.08
N LYS A 58 4.16 0.16 -9.24
CA LYS A 58 5.03 0.75 -8.22
C LYS A 58 4.88 2.26 -8.23
N VAL A 59 4.80 2.85 -7.05
CA VAL A 59 4.78 4.30 -6.87
C VAL A 59 6.06 4.71 -6.16
N THR A 60 6.79 5.63 -6.77
CA THR A 60 8.01 6.20 -6.19
C THR A 60 7.70 7.59 -5.68
N ALA A 61 7.98 7.82 -4.41
CA ALA A 61 7.84 9.11 -3.75
C ALA A 61 9.15 9.51 -3.08
N THR A 62 9.35 10.80 -2.87
CA THR A 62 10.48 11.35 -2.11
C THR A 62 9.97 11.88 -0.78
N ILE A 63 10.66 11.60 0.30
CA ILE A 63 10.36 12.13 1.63
C ILE A 63 10.81 13.58 1.67
N LEU A 64 9.90 14.48 2.03
CA LEU A 64 10.20 15.91 2.18
C LEU A 64 10.64 16.23 3.60
N ASP A 65 9.78 15.92 4.57
CA ASP A 65 10.02 16.21 5.99
C ASP A 65 9.26 15.26 6.91
N HIS A 66 9.65 15.25 8.17
CA HIS A 66 8.95 14.55 9.25
C HIS A 66 8.45 15.57 10.26
N GLY A 67 7.19 15.45 10.68
CA GLY A 67 6.59 16.38 11.63
C GLY A 67 5.73 15.69 12.68
N ARG A 68 5.26 16.51 13.60
CA ARG A 68 4.27 16.13 14.59
C ARG A 68 3.04 17.00 14.46
N GLU A 69 1.87 16.40 14.48
CA GLU A 69 0.62 17.11 14.53
C GLU A 69 0.42 17.89 15.86
N ARG A 70 -0.56 18.77 15.87
CA ARG A 70 -0.98 19.49 17.07
C ARG A 70 -1.37 18.47 18.15
N LYS A 71 -1.10 18.81 19.42
CA LYS A 71 -1.48 18.00 20.56
C LYS A 71 -3.00 17.86 20.65
N ILE A 72 -3.48 16.61 20.63
CA ILE A 72 -4.88 16.26 20.87
C ILE A 72 -5.02 15.87 22.33
N LEU A 73 -5.99 16.48 23.03
CA LEU A 73 -6.31 16.15 24.40
C LEU A 73 -7.32 15.02 24.42
N VAL A 74 -6.90 13.86 24.93
CA VAL A 74 -7.75 12.69 25.10
C VAL A 74 -8.23 12.64 26.54
N TYR A 75 -9.49 12.94 26.77
CA TYR A 75 -10.12 12.86 28.08
C TYR A 75 -11.03 11.66 28.17
N LYS A 76 -10.76 10.78 29.15
CA LYS A 76 -11.55 9.57 29.41
C LYS A 76 -12.20 9.69 30.78
N LYS A 77 -13.51 9.52 30.87
CA LYS A 77 -14.27 9.52 32.11
C LYS A 77 -15.25 8.35 32.13
N LYS A 78 -15.38 7.69 33.25
CA LYS A 78 -16.43 6.68 33.49
C LYS A 78 -17.44 7.24 34.44
N ARG A 79 -18.70 7.20 34.05
CA ARG A 79 -19.82 7.67 34.86
C ARG A 79 -19.94 6.88 36.16
N ARG A 80 -20.19 7.56 37.30
CA ARG A 80 -20.38 6.97 38.64
C ARG A 80 -19.24 6.08 39.16
N LYS A 81 -18.04 6.15 38.62
CA LYS A 81 -16.92 5.29 39.03
C LYS A 81 -15.66 6.07 39.44
N GLY A 82 -15.72 7.37 39.62
CA GLY A 82 -14.58 8.19 40.03
C GLY A 82 -13.38 8.16 39.05
N TYR A 83 -13.54 7.53 37.87
CA TYR A 83 -12.49 7.42 36.89
C TYR A 83 -12.49 8.60 35.94
N ALA A 84 -11.40 9.38 35.93
CA ALA A 84 -11.14 10.43 34.97
C ALA A 84 -9.65 10.45 34.63
N ARG A 85 -9.31 10.47 33.34
CA ARG A 85 -7.93 10.60 32.86
C ARG A 85 -7.87 11.55 31.68
N LYS A 86 -6.87 12.45 31.70
CA LYS A 86 -6.59 13.40 30.62
C LYS A 86 -5.16 13.18 30.16
N ASN A 87 -5.00 12.72 28.90
CA ASN A 87 -3.71 12.50 28.26
C ASN A 87 -3.60 13.36 26.99
N GLY A 88 -2.40 13.81 26.65
CA GLY A 88 -2.15 14.46 25.37
C GLY A 88 -1.48 13.48 24.41
N HIS A 89 -1.90 13.49 23.14
CA HIS A 89 -1.28 12.72 22.07
C HIS A 89 -0.87 13.64 20.93
N ARG A 90 0.32 13.42 20.35
CA ARG A 90 0.78 14.04 19.11
C ARG A 90 1.11 12.94 18.13
N GLN A 91 0.43 12.91 16.98
CA GLN A 91 0.70 11.95 15.92
C GLN A 91 1.90 12.40 15.11
N TRP A 92 2.83 11.45 14.85
CA TRP A 92 3.91 11.65 13.91
C TRP A 92 3.43 11.43 12.48
N TYR A 93 3.87 12.26 11.58
CA TYR A 93 3.60 12.14 10.15
C TYR A 93 4.87 12.36 9.33
N THR A 94 4.80 12.01 8.07
CA THR A 94 5.82 12.24 7.05
C THR A 94 5.15 12.85 5.84
N ASN A 95 5.68 13.95 5.34
CA ASN A 95 5.26 14.54 4.07
C ASN A 95 6.09 13.91 2.95
N ILE A 96 5.41 13.35 1.95
CA ILE A 96 6.03 12.75 0.78
C ILE A 96 5.54 13.44 -0.48
N GLU A 97 6.39 13.51 -1.49
CA GLU A 97 6.05 13.99 -2.84
C GLU A 97 6.12 12.82 -3.82
N VAL A 98 5.03 12.59 -4.53
CA VAL A 98 4.95 11.50 -5.51
C VAL A 98 5.71 11.90 -6.78
N GLN A 99 6.80 11.21 -7.08
CA GLN A 99 7.63 11.47 -8.26
C GLN A 99 7.09 10.78 -9.50
N ASN A 100 6.80 9.49 -9.39
CA ASN A 100 6.41 8.68 -10.53
C ASN A 100 5.50 7.52 -10.16
N ILE A 101 4.59 7.18 -11.09
CA ILE A 101 3.72 6.00 -11.02
C ILE A 101 4.09 5.11 -12.19
N GLN A 102 4.63 3.93 -11.93
CA GLN A 102 5.03 2.95 -12.93
C GLN A 102 4.09 1.76 -12.89
N VAL A 103 3.61 1.35 -14.05
CA VAL A 103 2.84 0.11 -14.23
C VAL A 103 3.58 -0.73 -15.25
N THR A 104 4.29 -1.72 -14.77
CA THR A 104 4.88 -2.73 -15.66
C THR A 104 3.78 -3.72 -16.02
N LYS A 105 3.30 -3.70 -17.25
CA LYS A 105 2.38 -4.73 -17.75
C LYS A 105 3.11 -6.06 -17.69
N SER A 106 2.95 -6.82 -16.62
CA SER A 106 3.39 -8.22 -16.60
C SER A 106 2.50 -8.94 -17.62
N LYS A 107 3.10 -9.40 -18.71
CA LYS A 107 2.47 -10.43 -19.56
C LYS A 107 2.18 -11.61 -18.65
N ALA A 108 0.91 -11.86 -18.38
CA ALA A 108 0.48 -13.07 -17.70
C ALA A 108 1.06 -14.25 -18.48
N LYS A 109 2.00 -14.97 -17.85
CA LYS A 109 2.50 -16.24 -18.36
C LYS A 109 1.30 -17.18 -18.32
N PRO A 110 0.82 -17.73 -19.46
CA PRO A 110 -0.30 -18.66 -19.42
C PRO A 110 0.11 -19.85 -18.55
N ALA A 111 -0.70 -20.17 -17.55
CA ALA A 111 -0.52 -21.34 -16.73
C ALA A 111 -0.45 -22.57 -17.66
N ALA A 112 0.69 -23.24 -17.68
CA ALA A 112 0.89 -24.47 -18.40
C ALA A 112 -0.12 -25.48 -17.86
N LYS A 113 -1.02 -25.95 -18.74
CA LYS A 113 -1.90 -27.07 -18.49
C LYS A 113 -1.04 -28.27 -18.08
N ALA A 114 -1.17 -28.72 -16.85
CA ALA A 114 -0.66 -30.00 -16.41
C ALA A 114 -1.35 -31.08 -17.23
N LYS A 115 -0.60 -31.71 -18.10
CA LYS A 115 -1.00 -32.85 -18.88
C LYS A 115 -1.07 -34.05 -17.94
N ALA A 116 -2.26 -34.52 -17.70
CA ALA A 116 -2.48 -35.77 -16.99
C ALA A 116 -1.92 -36.91 -17.84
N GLU A 117 -0.85 -37.51 -17.39
CA GLU A 117 -0.32 -38.76 -17.94
C GLU A 117 -0.88 -39.90 -17.09
N LYS A 118 -1.71 -40.73 -17.73
CA LYS A 118 -2.21 -41.99 -17.20
C LYS A 118 -1.07 -43.00 -17.13
N PRO A 119 -0.88 -43.77 -16.06
CA PRO A 119 -0.05 -44.96 -16.11
C PRO A 119 -0.80 -46.09 -16.85
N LYS A 120 -0.17 -46.64 -17.83
CA LYS A 120 -0.55 -47.88 -18.49
C LYS A 120 -0.28 -49.06 -17.55
N GLU A 121 -1.28 -49.80 -17.30
CA GLU A 121 -1.25 -51.18 -16.82
C GLU A 121 -0.60 -52.07 -17.91
N GLU A 122 0.50 -52.69 -17.59
CA GLU A 122 0.99 -53.85 -18.34
C GLU A 122 0.87 -55.12 -17.47
N GLU A 123 -0.12 -55.86 -17.84
CA GLU A 123 -0.30 -57.27 -17.56
C GLU A 123 0.82 -58.08 -18.29
N LYS A 124 1.55 -58.92 -17.58
CA LYS A 124 2.23 -60.09 -18.18
C LYS A 124 2.33 -61.24 -17.20
N ASP A 125 1.56 -62.25 -17.57
CA ASP A 125 1.73 -63.65 -17.26
C ASP A 125 3.18 -64.13 -17.21
N LYS A 126 3.54 -64.89 -16.19
CA LYS A 126 3.95 -66.30 -16.20
C LYS A 126 4.35 -66.76 -14.80
#